data_813941f62c4fb8a8e647dc274a7746a3
#
_entry.id   813941f62c4fb8a8e647dc274a7746a3
#
_cell.length_a   1.000
_cell.length_b   1.000
_cell.length_c   1.000
_cell.angle_alpha   90.00
_cell.angle_beta   90.00
_cell.angle_gamma   90.00
#
_symmetry.space_group_name_H-M   'P 1'
#
loop_
_entity.id
_entity.type
_entity.pdbx_description
1 polymer ?
#
loop_
_entity_poly.entity_id
_entity_poly.type
_entity_poly.pdbx_seq_one_letter_code
_entity_poly.pdbx_strand_id
1 'polypeptide(L)'
;MTFAAIILLLVTAERLGELWLARRNTTALLKQGAVEMAPQHYTLIVLLHGFWLAGLWLLGWDQPVNLFWLAVFLVLQVLRVWVLATLGRRWTTRIIVLPGDKLVSTGPYRWLIHPNYVVVVGEIAVLPLCLGLPWYALVFSLANAAVLTVRIRAENAALLHQRNLGHL
;
A
#
# COMPACT_ATOMS: atom_id res chain seq x y z
N MET A 1 16.82 -0.90 23.02
CA MET A 1 15.99 -0.46 21.88
C MET A 1 14.81 0.31 22.44
N THR A 2 14.51 1.46 21.86
CA THR A 2 13.31 2.25 22.22
C THR A 2 12.05 1.57 21.72
N PHE A 3 10.89 1.90 22.32
CA PHE A 3 9.62 1.35 21.85
C PHE A 3 9.30 1.79 20.41
N ALA A 4 9.64 3.03 20.05
CA ALA A 4 9.55 3.51 18.68
C ALA A 4 10.40 2.69 17.70
N ALA A 5 11.64 2.37 18.07
CA ALA A 5 12.52 1.54 17.22
C ALA A 5 11.95 0.14 16.99
N ILE A 6 11.29 -0.46 17.98
CA ILE A 6 10.60 -1.76 17.82
C ILE A 6 9.47 -1.65 16.79
N ILE A 7 8.62 -0.60 16.90
CA ILE A 7 7.53 -0.37 15.95
C ILE A 7 8.10 -0.19 14.53
N LEU A 8 9.13 0.64 14.36
CA LEU A 8 9.75 0.85 13.05
C LEU A 8 10.39 -0.41 12.48
N LEU A 9 10.97 -1.26 13.32
CA LEU A 9 11.52 -2.55 12.89
C LEU A 9 10.41 -3.48 12.39
N LEU A 10 9.31 -3.58 13.12
CA LEU A 10 8.15 -4.40 12.72
C LEU A 10 7.54 -3.90 11.41
N VAL A 11 7.34 -2.58 11.27
CA VAL A 11 6.85 -1.99 10.02
C VAL A 11 7.81 -2.23 8.86
N THR A 12 9.12 -2.11 9.08
CA THR A 12 10.12 -2.38 8.06
C THR A 12 10.06 -3.85 7.61
N ALA A 13 10.01 -4.78 8.56
CA ALA A 13 9.90 -6.21 8.26
C ALA A 13 8.61 -6.53 7.49
N GLU A 14 7.49 -5.92 7.89
CA GLU A 14 6.21 -6.04 7.19
C GLU A 14 6.32 -5.55 5.74
N ARG A 15 6.86 -4.34 5.49
CA ARG A 15 7.04 -3.81 4.13
C ARG A 15 7.92 -4.71 3.26
N LEU A 16 9.01 -5.24 3.81
CA LEU A 16 9.87 -6.17 3.09
C LEU A 16 9.15 -7.48 2.76
N GLY A 17 8.38 -8.02 3.71
CA GLY A 17 7.55 -9.22 3.50
C GLY A 17 6.49 -9.01 2.43
N GLU A 18 5.79 -7.86 2.44
CA GLU A 18 4.83 -7.48 1.41
C GLU A 18 5.48 -7.36 0.03
N LEU A 19 6.64 -6.71 -0.07
CA LEU A 19 7.38 -6.60 -1.33
C LEU A 19 7.80 -7.97 -1.87
N TRP A 20 8.26 -8.86 -1.00
CA TRP A 20 8.58 -10.23 -1.37
C TRP A 20 7.34 -10.98 -1.90
N LEU A 21 6.22 -10.91 -1.16
CA LEU A 21 4.94 -11.52 -1.55
C LEU A 21 4.45 -10.96 -2.89
N ALA A 22 4.48 -9.64 -3.04
CA ALA A 22 4.06 -8.97 -4.28
C ALA A 22 4.91 -9.39 -5.49
N ARG A 23 6.23 -9.49 -5.33
CA ARG A 23 7.13 -9.97 -6.39
C ARG A 23 6.81 -11.41 -6.79
N ARG A 24 6.62 -12.29 -5.81
CA ARG A 24 6.23 -13.69 -6.04
C ARG A 24 4.91 -13.78 -6.81
N ASN A 25 3.90 -13.05 -6.38
CA ASN A 25 2.58 -13.02 -7.01
C ASN A 25 2.63 -12.44 -8.42
N THR A 26 3.35 -11.32 -8.61
CA THR A 26 3.55 -10.70 -9.93
C THR A 26 4.17 -11.70 -10.92
N THR A 27 5.24 -12.38 -10.51
CA THR A 27 5.89 -13.39 -11.37
C THR A 27 4.92 -14.53 -11.73
N ALA A 28 4.11 -14.99 -10.76
CA ALA A 28 3.14 -16.05 -10.99
C ALA A 28 2.02 -15.62 -11.95
N LEU A 29 1.51 -14.39 -11.82
CA LEU A 29 0.47 -13.84 -12.69
C LEU A 29 0.97 -13.60 -14.13
N LEU A 30 2.19 -13.07 -14.29
CA LEU A 30 2.81 -12.88 -15.60
C LEU A 30 3.00 -14.20 -16.35
N LYS A 31 3.35 -15.30 -15.65
CA LYS A 31 3.42 -16.65 -16.24
C LYS A 31 2.05 -17.18 -16.70
N GLN A 32 0.95 -16.65 -16.16
CA GLN A 32 -0.42 -16.99 -16.56
C GLN A 32 -0.94 -16.11 -17.71
N GLY A 33 -0.11 -15.23 -18.27
CA GLY A 33 -0.49 -14.34 -19.36
C GLY A 33 -1.02 -12.98 -18.89
N ALA A 34 -0.84 -12.63 -17.62
CA ALA A 34 -1.17 -11.29 -17.14
C ALA A 34 -0.24 -10.24 -17.75
N VAL A 35 -0.73 -9.01 -17.85
CA VAL A 35 0.00 -7.86 -18.40
C VAL A 35 0.18 -6.80 -17.34
N GLU A 36 1.39 -6.24 -17.24
CA GLU A 36 1.65 -5.07 -16.39
C GLU A 36 1.21 -3.80 -17.10
N MET A 37 0.34 -3.03 -16.43
CA MET A 37 -0.18 -1.75 -16.92
C MET A 37 0.53 -0.58 -16.26
N ALA A 38 0.85 0.47 -17.05
CA ALA A 38 1.41 1.73 -16.58
C ALA A 38 2.65 1.58 -15.63
N PRO A 39 3.71 0.86 -16.03
CA PRO A 39 4.86 0.55 -15.16
C PRO A 39 5.62 1.78 -14.66
N GLN A 40 5.52 2.92 -15.35
CA GLN A 40 6.28 4.14 -15.05
C GLN A 40 5.95 4.71 -13.66
N HIS A 41 4.72 4.55 -13.18
CA HIS A 41 4.27 5.10 -11.90
C HIS A 41 4.75 4.31 -10.68
N TYR A 42 5.19 3.06 -10.89
CA TYR A 42 5.63 2.18 -9.80
C TYR A 42 6.87 2.72 -9.07
N THR A 43 7.83 3.26 -9.82
CA THR A 43 9.05 3.82 -9.25
C THR A 43 8.77 4.97 -8.28
N LEU A 44 7.84 5.86 -8.61
CA LEU A 44 7.45 6.98 -7.75
C LEU A 44 6.90 6.51 -6.40
N ILE A 45 6.09 5.45 -6.41
CA ILE A 45 5.52 4.87 -5.18
C ILE A 45 6.62 4.25 -4.31
N VAL A 46 7.52 3.49 -4.93
CA VAL A 46 8.65 2.86 -4.22
C VAL A 46 9.55 3.92 -3.58
N LEU A 47 9.89 4.97 -4.33
CA LEU A 47 10.72 6.07 -3.81
C LEU A 47 10.00 6.81 -2.66
N LEU A 48 8.71 7.14 -2.83
CA LEU A 48 7.94 7.81 -1.79
C LEU A 48 7.97 7.02 -0.47
N HIS A 49 7.63 5.73 -0.52
CA HIS A 49 7.60 4.87 0.66
C HIS A 49 9.00 4.61 1.23
N GLY A 50 10.00 4.49 0.37
CA GLY A 50 11.40 4.35 0.79
C GLY A 50 11.90 5.57 1.56
N PHE A 51 11.68 6.78 1.03
CA PHE A 51 12.04 8.02 1.73
C PHE A 51 11.21 8.25 2.99
N TRP A 52 9.92 7.92 2.95
CA TRP A 52 9.06 7.99 4.13
C TRP A 52 9.57 7.08 5.26
N LEU A 53 9.90 5.84 4.96
CA LEU A 53 10.39 4.91 5.98
C LEU A 53 11.80 5.27 6.46
N ALA A 54 12.70 5.66 5.56
CA ALA A 54 14.06 6.10 5.90
C ALA A 54 14.05 7.34 6.80
N GLY A 55 13.21 8.33 6.48
CA GLY A 55 13.07 9.52 7.32
C GLY A 55 12.45 9.23 8.70
N LEU A 56 11.53 8.27 8.80
CA LEU A 56 11.02 7.80 10.10
C LEU A 56 12.12 7.16 10.94
N TRP A 57 13.01 6.39 10.35
CA TRP A 57 14.18 5.86 11.04
C TRP A 57 15.15 6.95 11.51
N LEU A 58 15.33 8.03 10.72
CA LEU A 58 16.23 9.13 11.08
C LEU A 58 15.64 10.03 12.16
N LEU A 59 14.33 10.27 12.17
CA LEU A 59 13.69 11.29 12.98
C LEU A 59 12.86 10.70 14.14
N GLY A 60 12.41 9.45 14.04
CA GLY A 60 11.39 8.87 14.91
C GLY A 60 11.86 7.72 15.79
N TRP A 61 13.05 7.17 15.62
CA TRP A 61 13.49 5.93 16.27
C TRP A 61 13.60 6.01 17.80
N ASP A 62 13.78 7.20 18.36
CA ASP A 62 13.92 7.47 19.80
C ASP A 62 12.78 8.33 20.38
N GLN A 63 11.79 8.70 19.57
CA GLN A 63 10.69 9.53 19.98
C GLN A 63 9.71 8.81 20.94
N PRO A 64 9.04 9.56 21.84
CA PRO A 64 7.97 9.01 22.64
C PRO A 64 6.79 8.59 21.76
N VAL A 65 6.22 7.42 22.06
CA VAL A 65 5.11 6.85 21.27
C VAL A 65 3.77 7.34 21.83
N ASN A 66 2.95 7.95 20.99
CA ASN A 66 1.58 8.30 21.32
C ASN A 66 0.66 7.07 21.18
N LEU A 67 0.13 6.60 22.29
CA LEU A 67 -0.68 5.36 22.34
C LEU A 67 -2.01 5.48 21.62
N PHE A 68 -2.62 6.68 21.54
CA PHE A 68 -3.85 6.88 20.79
C PHE A 68 -3.60 6.63 19.29
N TRP A 69 -2.57 7.26 18.72
CA TRP A 69 -2.21 7.07 17.31
C TRP A 69 -1.70 5.66 17.03
N LEU A 70 -1.04 5.03 18.02
CA LEU A 70 -0.67 3.62 17.89
C LEU A 70 -1.91 2.72 17.79
N ALA A 71 -2.94 2.95 18.60
CA ALA A 71 -4.19 2.20 18.50
C ALA A 71 -4.85 2.36 17.12
N VAL A 72 -4.90 3.59 16.59
CA VAL A 72 -5.39 3.86 15.22
C VAL A 72 -4.54 3.12 14.18
N PHE A 73 -3.21 3.13 14.33
CA PHE A 73 -2.31 2.41 13.44
C PHE A 73 -2.57 0.89 13.46
N LEU A 74 -2.78 0.31 14.63
CA LEU A 74 -3.11 -1.12 14.75
C LEU A 74 -4.43 -1.49 14.07
N VAL A 75 -5.43 -0.63 14.11
CA VAL A 75 -6.68 -0.81 13.35
C VAL A 75 -6.41 -0.83 11.84
N LEU A 76 -5.54 0.06 11.36
CA LEU A 76 -5.12 0.06 9.96
C LEU A 76 -4.37 -1.23 9.58
N GLN A 77 -3.55 -1.78 10.49
CA GLN A 77 -2.87 -3.06 10.27
C GLN A 77 -3.87 -4.23 10.14
N VAL A 78 -4.92 -4.26 10.96
CA VAL A 78 -5.99 -5.27 10.84
C VAL A 78 -6.66 -5.15 9.46
N LEU A 79 -6.98 -3.92 9.02
CA LEU A 79 -7.57 -3.69 7.69
C LEU A 79 -6.60 -4.10 6.57
N ARG A 80 -5.30 -3.85 6.74
CA ARG A 80 -4.26 -4.29 5.78
C ARG A 80 -4.23 -5.82 5.65
N VAL A 81 -4.19 -6.53 6.76
CA VAL A 81 -4.21 -8.00 6.74
C VAL A 81 -5.48 -8.51 6.06
N TRP A 82 -6.63 -7.89 6.31
CA TRP A 82 -7.88 -8.26 5.65
C TRP A 82 -7.83 -8.03 4.13
N VAL A 83 -7.25 -6.91 3.67
CA VAL A 83 -7.04 -6.64 2.23
C VAL A 83 -6.13 -7.69 1.61
N LEU A 84 -4.98 -7.98 2.23
CA LEU A 84 -4.03 -8.98 1.74
C LEU A 84 -4.64 -10.38 1.67
N ALA A 85 -5.35 -10.79 2.73
CA ALA A 85 -6.03 -12.08 2.79
C ALA A 85 -7.12 -12.21 1.71
N THR A 86 -7.87 -11.13 1.44
CA THR A 86 -8.91 -11.12 0.41
C THR A 86 -8.34 -11.22 -1.00
N LEU A 87 -7.25 -10.52 -1.30
CA LEU A 87 -6.59 -10.58 -2.62
C LEU A 87 -5.76 -11.84 -2.80
N GLY A 88 -5.14 -12.37 -1.75
CA GLY A 88 -4.33 -13.58 -1.80
C GLY A 88 -3.27 -13.50 -2.90
N ARG A 89 -3.34 -14.42 -3.87
CA ARG A 89 -2.40 -14.49 -5.01
C ARG A 89 -2.50 -13.31 -5.98
N ARG A 90 -3.57 -12.52 -5.91
CA ARG A 90 -3.77 -11.29 -6.72
C ARG A 90 -3.13 -10.07 -6.08
N TRP A 91 -2.66 -10.17 -4.83
CA TRP A 91 -1.95 -9.08 -4.17
C TRP A 91 -0.66 -8.77 -4.91
N THR A 92 -0.57 -7.56 -5.45
CA THR A 92 0.64 -7.04 -6.12
C THR A 92 0.80 -5.57 -5.78
N THR A 93 2.04 -5.08 -5.83
CA THR A 93 2.34 -3.64 -5.71
C THR A 93 2.30 -2.93 -7.07
N ARG A 94 2.22 -3.69 -8.16
CA ARG A 94 2.10 -3.22 -9.55
C ARG A 94 0.67 -3.34 -10.02
N ILE A 95 0.30 -2.64 -11.09
CA ILE A 95 -1.00 -2.79 -11.73
C ILE A 95 -0.89 -3.97 -12.71
N ILE A 96 -1.37 -5.13 -12.29
CA ILE A 96 -1.33 -6.37 -13.07
C ILE A 96 -2.75 -6.75 -13.46
N VAL A 97 -2.99 -6.93 -14.76
CA VAL A 97 -4.28 -7.32 -15.31
C VAL A 97 -4.16 -8.70 -15.95
N LEU A 98 -4.96 -9.66 -15.48
CA LEU A 98 -5.10 -10.98 -16.09
C LEU A 98 -6.36 -10.99 -16.95
N PRO A 99 -6.24 -11.12 -18.29
CA PRO A 99 -7.41 -11.14 -19.18
C PRO A 99 -8.39 -12.27 -18.80
N GLY A 100 -9.69 -11.96 -18.80
CA GLY A 100 -10.74 -12.93 -18.45
C GLY A 100 -10.93 -13.18 -16.96
N ASP A 101 -10.09 -12.62 -16.09
CA ASP A 101 -10.25 -12.80 -14.65
C ASP A 101 -11.30 -11.82 -14.08
N LYS A 102 -12.13 -12.30 -13.14
CA LYS A 102 -13.16 -11.47 -12.50
C LYS A 102 -12.57 -10.56 -11.43
N LEU A 103 -13.06 -9.33 -11.35
CA LEU A 103 -12.67 -8.42 -10.28
C LEU A 103 -13.06 -8.96 -8.91
N VAL A 104 -12.20 -8.74 -7.91
CA VAL A 104 -12.49 -9.13 -6.53
C VAL A 104 -13.56 -8.17 -5.98
N SER A 105 -14.68 -8.75 -5.51
CA SER A 105 -15.83 -8.02 -4.94
C SER A 105 -16.19 -8.51 -3.54
N THR A 106 -15.30 -9.25 -2.89
CA THR A 106 -15.49 -9.81 -1.54
C THR A 106 -14.67 -9.05 -0.49
N GLY A 107 -14.88 -9.35 0.78
CA GLY A 107 -14.16 -8.71 1.87
C GLY A 107 -14.34 -7.19 1.86
N PRO A 108 -13.26 -6.41 2.08
CA PRO A 108 -13.33 -4.95 2.09
C PRO A 108 -13.67 -4.35 0.71
N TYR A 109 -13.47 -5.10 -0.38
CA TYR A 109 -13.81 -4.70 -1.77
C TYR A 109 -15.32 -4.67 -2.02
N ARG A 110 -16.14 -5.20 -1.11
CA ARG A 110 -17.59 -5.09 -1.16
C ARG A 110 -18.08 -3.66 -0.92
N TRP A 111 -17.36 -2.91 -0.09
CA TRP A 111 -17.76 -1.56 0.33
C TRP A 111 -16.88 -0.46 -0.25
N LEU A 112 -15.61 -0.77 -0.56
CA LEU A 112 -14.64 0.19 -1.04
C LEU A 112 -14.07 -0.29 -2.38
N ILE A 113 -13.93 0.62 -3.33
CA ILE A 113 -13.31 0.31 -4.63
C ILE A 113 -11.81 0.04 -4.45
N HIS A 114 -11.16 0.84 -3.61
CA HIS A 114 -9.72 0.78 -3.36
C HIS A 114 -9.38 0.72 -1.86
N PRO A 115 -9.74 -0.35 -1.13
CA PRO A 115 -9.52 -0.43 0.31
C PRO A 115 -8.03 -0.38 0.67
N ASN A 116 -7.14 -0.91 -0.18
CA ASN A 116 -5.69 -0.81 0.03
C ASN A 116 -5.20 0.64 0.06
N TYR A 117 -5.77 1.54 -0.74
CA TYR A 117 -5.35 2.94 -0.75
C TYR A 117 -5.82 3.68 0.49
N VAL A 118 -6.96 3.31 1.07
CA VAL A 118 -7.40 3.83 2.37
C VAL A 118 -6.39 3.47 3.46
N VAL A 119 -5.91 2.23 3.46
CA VAL A 119 -4.86 1.79 4.40
C VAL A 119 -3.58 2.59 4.20
N VAL A 120 -3.09 2.71 2.96
CA VAL A 120 -1.84 3.44 2.65
C VAL A 120 -1.94 4.91 3.08
N VAL A 121 -3.05 5.58 2.78
CA VAL A 121 -3.27 6.98 3.19
C VAL A 121 -3.24 7.10 4.72
N GLY A 122 -3.94 6.18 5.40
CA GLY A 122 -3.95 6.15 6.86
C GLY A 122 -2.57 5.93 7.47
N GLU A 123 -1.82 4.95 6.99
CA GLU A 123 -0.49 4.63 7.53
C GLU A 123 0.54 5.74 7.31
N ILE A 124 0.56 6.36 6.13
CA ILE A 124 1.46 7.47 5.81
C ILE A 124 1.24 8.65 6.78
N ALA A 125 0.00 8.90 7.19
CA ALA A 125 -0.33 9.95 8.14
C ALA A 125 -0.13 9.52 9.60
N VAL A 126 -0.66 8.35 9.98
CA VAL A 126 -0.82 7.94 11.37
C VAL A 126 0.50 7.51 12.01
N LEU A 127 1.38 6.79 11.29
CA LEU A 127 2.64 6.34 11.89
C LEU A 127 3.57 7.51 12.28
N PRO A 128 3.76 8.57 11.46
CA PRO A 128 4.51 9.74 11.93
C PRO A 128 3.84 10.46 13.11
N LEU A 129 2.50 10.54 13.15
CA LEU A 129 1.76 11.12 14.28
C LEU A 129 1.97 10.29 15.56
N CYS A 130 2.04 8.97 15.43
CA CYS A 130 2.37 8.07 16.52
C CYS A 130 3.76 8.39 17.14
N LEU A 131 4.70 8.84 16.32
CA LEU A 131 6.06 9.21 16.70
C LEU A 131 6.24 10.73 16.95
N GLY A 132 5.15 11.49 17.12
CA GLY A 132 5.22 12.93 17.40
C GLY A 132 5.75 13.81 16.26
N LEU A 133 5.63 13.36 15.01
CA LEU A 133 6.15 14.05 13.82
C LEU A 133 5.02 14.61 12.92
N PRO A 134 4.21 15.60 13.37
CA PRO A 134 3.01 16.02 12.63
C PRO A 134 3.34 16.70 11.29
N TRP A 135 4.41 17.48 11.20
CA TRP A 135 4.82 18.10 9.94
C TRP A 135 5.30 17.06 8.93
N TYR A 136 5.97 16.02 9.39
CA TYR A 136 6.37 14.89 8.55
C TYR A 136 5.15 14.15 8.00
N ALA A 137 4.16 13.90 8.86
CA ALA A 137 2.87 13.34 8.46
C ALA A 137 2.21 14.18 7.36
N LEU A 138 2.14 15.50 7.53
CA LEU A 138 1.54 16.42 6.57
C LEU A 138 2.24 16.38 5.21
N VAL A 139 3.57 16.54 5.20
CA VAL A 139 4.36 16.56 3.95
C VAL A 139 4.20 15.26 3.17
N PHE A 140 4.37 14.11 3.83
CA PHE A 140 4.24 12.81 3.16
C PHE A 140 2.81 12.46 2.78
N SER A 141 1.80 12.92 3.53
CA SER A 141 0.39 12.77 3.14
C SER A 141 0.07 13.54 1.86
N LEU A 142 0.55 14.77 1.71
CA LEU A 142 0.36 15.56 0.50
C LEU A 142 1.09 14.93 -0.70
N ALA A 143 2.35 14.51 -0.51
CA ALA A 143 3.11 13.83 -1.54
C ALA A 143 2.45 12.50 -1.96
N ASN A 144 1.96 11.72 -0.99
CA ASN A 144 1.24 10.47 -1.25
C ASN A 144 -0.08 10.72 -1.99
N ALA A 145 -0.84 11.75 -1.62
CA ALA A 145 -2.08 12.11 -2.32
C ALA A 145 -1.83 12.42 -3.80
N ALA A 146 -0.75 13.15 -4.12
CA ALA A 146 -0.38 13.44 -5.51
C ALA A 146 -0.03 12.15 -6.28
N VAL A 147 0.87 11.32 -5.73
CA VAL A 147 1.30 10.05 -6.37
C VAL A 147 0.12 9.09 -6.51
N LEU A 148 -0.73 8.99 -5.48
CA LEU A 148 -1.88 8.09 -5.45
C LEU A 148 -2.96 8.51 -6.45
N THR A 149 -3.17 9.81 -6.66
CA THR A 149 -4.09 10.32 -7.69
C THR A 149 -3.68 9.83 -9.08
N VAL A 150 -2.40 9.91 -9.42
CA VAL A 150 -1.87 9.39 -10.69
C VAL A 150 -2.10 7.89 -10.78
N ARG A 151 -1.80 7.14 -9.71
CA ARG A 151 -1.96 5.69 -9.67
C ARG A 151 -3.42 5.25 -9.83
N ILE A 152 -4.35 5.87 -9.11
CA ILE A 152 -5.79 5.53 -9.19
C ILE A 152 -6.30 5.76 -10.61
N ARG A 153 -5.91 6.85 -11.26
CA ARG A 153 -6.30 7.10 -12.67
C ARG A 153 -5.79 6.01 -13.60
N ALA A 154 -4.52 5.61 -13.45
CA ALA A 154 -3.92 4.55 -14.26
C ALA A 154 -4.59 3.18 -14.01
N GLU A 155 -4.88 2.85 -12.75
CA GLU A 155 -5.57 1.60 -12.39
C GLU A 155 -7.00 1.57 -12.90
N ASN A 156 -7.75 2.66 -12.75
CA ASN A 156 -9.12 2.76 -13.27
C ASN A 156 -9.15 2.60 -14.80
N ALA A 157 -8.20 3.19 -15.52
CA ALA A 157 -8.09 3.02 -16.98
C ALA A 157 -7.79 1.55 -17.34
N ALA A 158 -6.92 0.87 -16.61
CA ALA A 158 -6.61 -0.55 -16.80
C ALA A 158 -7.81 -1.45 -16.53
N LEU A 159 -8.57 -1.18 -15.46
CA LEU A 159 -9.78 -1.93 -15.12
C LEU A 159 -10.92 -1.74 -16.15
N LEU A 160 -11.09 -0.52 -16.68
CA LEU A 160 -12.04 -0.26 -17.77
C LEU A 160 -11.65 -1.04 -19.03
N HIS A 161 -10.38 -1.07 -19.38
CA HIS A 161 -9.88 -1.85 -20.51
C HIS A 161 -10.16 -3.35 -20.33
N GLN A 162 -9.92 -3.88 -19.15
CA GLN A 162 -10.21 -5.29 -18.82
C GLN A 162 -11.70 -5.62 -18.95
N ARG A 163 -12.59 -4.73 -18.48
CA ARG A 163 -14.05 -4.93 -18.60
C ARG A 163 -14.51 -4.96 -20.05
N ASN A 164 -13.96 -4.10 -20.91
CA ASN A 164 -14.30 -4.06 -22.33
C ASN A 164 -13.85 -5.31 -23.09
N LEU A 165 -12.71 -5.92 -22.71
CA LEU A 165 -12.23 -7.18 -23.29
C LEU A 165 -13.03 -8.41 -22.81
N GLY A 166 -13.64 -8.35 -21.63
CA GLY A 166 -14.47 -9.43 -21.08
C GLY A 166 -15.90 -9.50 -21.63
N HIS A 167 -16.29 -8.55 -22.48
CA HIS A 167 -17.59 -8.49 -23.16
C HIS A 167 -17.52 -8.87 -24.66
N LEU A 168 -16.35 -9.29 -25.14
CA LEU A 168 -16.15 -9.88 -26.46
C LEU A 168 -16.04 -11.40 -26.36
#